data_c38b78f9df2581e4781a6974dab2d032
#
_entry.id   c38b78f9df2581e4781a6974dab2d032
#
_cell.length_a   1.000
_cell.length_b   1.000
_cell.length_c   1.000
_cell.angle_alpha   90.00
_cell.angle_beta   90.00
_cell.angle_gamma   90.00
#
_symmetry.space_group_name_H-M   'P 1'
#
loop_
_entity.id
_entity.type
_entity.pdbx_description
1 polymer ?
#
loop_
_entity_poly.entity_id
_entity_poly.type
_entity_poly.pdbx_seq_one_letter_code
_entity_poly.pdbx_strand_id
1 'polypeptide(L)'
;MAQQAAAQKINHVFNESARDESAAEPVIDLVHLSKQTLGDAALETELLRLFEEQALAFAVRLRAPAPLAPAPLAETARDIQQRIVLAHTLKGSSRAIGAFALADAAQAYEDALRANAPDADASPRRLLAALDSAREEISRLL
;
A
#
# COMPACT_ATOMS: atom_id res chain seq x y z
N MET A 1 12.83 -37.47 5.36
CA MET A 1 11.85 -37.22 4.29
C MET A 1 10.44 -37.01 4.82
N ALA A 2 9.95 -37.91 5.68
CA ALA A 2 8.62 -37.74 6.30
C ALA A 2 8.50 -36.49 7.18
N GLN A 3 9.58 -36.09 7.86
CA GLN A 3 9.58 -34.91 8.72
C GLN A 3 9.50 -33.60 7.95
N GLN A 4 10.07 -33.51 6.76
CA GLN A 4 9.99 -32.33 5.93
C GLN A 4 8.58 -32.10 5.34
N ALA A 5 7.94 -33.21 4.95
CA ALA A 5 6.56 -33.14 4.44
C ALA A 5 5.58 -32.73 5.53
N ALA A 6 5.78 -33.20 6.76
CA ALA A 6 4.95 -32.81 7.91
C ALA A 6 5.16 -31.34 8.26
N ALA A 7 6.39 -30.85 8.25
CA ALA A 7 6.69 -29.43 8.51
C ALA A 7 6.10 -28.52 7.44
N GLN A 8 6.12 -28.92 6.18
CA GLN A 8 5.51 -28.16 5.10
C GLN A 8 3.99 -28.13 5.20
N LYS A 9 3.37 -29.25 5.58
CA LYS A 9 1.93 -29.31 5.81
C LYS A 9 1.50 -28.43 7.00
N ILE A 10 2.28 -28.44 8.06
CA ILE A 10 2.03 -27.62 9.23
C ILE A 10 2.15 -26.14 8.89
N ASN A 11 3.18 -25.76 8.15
CA ASN A 11 3.35 -24.37 7.71
C ASN A 11 2.24 -23.92 6.77
N HIS A 12 1.78 -24.79 5.89
CA HIS A 12 0.69 -24.49 4.97
C HIS A 12 -0.64 -24.32 5.73
N VAL A 13 -0.94 -25.25 6.64
CA VAL A 13 -2.14 -25.19 7.47
C VAL A 13 -2.10 -23.97 8.39
N PHE A 14 -0.94 -23.68 8.98
CA PHE A 14 -0.76 -22.51 9.84
C PHE A 14 -0.95 -21.20 9.10
N ASN A 15 -0.46 -21.14 7.86
CA ASN A 15 -0.59 -19.96 7.03
C ASN A 15 -2.02 -19.74 6.57
N GLU A 16 -2.76 -20.78 6.25
CA GLU A 16 -4.18 -20.72 5.91
C GLU A 16 -5.03 -20.34 7.12
N SER A 17 -4.76 -20.93 8.27
CA SER A 17 -5.47 -20.60 9.50
C SER A 17 -5.24 -19.16 9.91
N ALA A 18 -4.03 -18.66 9.76
CA ALA A 18 -3.71 -17.26 10.06
C ALA A 18 -4.45 -16.29 9.13
N ARG A 19 -4.69 -16.69 7.90
CA ARG A 19 -5.47 -15.88 6.96
C ARG A 19 -6.96 -15.86 7.29
N ASP A 20 -7.50 -16.99 7.75
CA ASP A 20 -8.92 -17.13 8.03
C ASP A 20 -9.31 -16.55 9.39
N GLU A 21 -8.45 -16.70 10.40
CA GLU A 21 -8.79 -16.33 11.77
C GLU A 21 -8.62 -14.84 12.06
N SER A 22 -7.57 -14.23 11.53
CA SER A 22 -7.31 -12.83 11.85
C SER A 22 -7.86 -11.90 10.81
N ALA A 23 -8.15 -12.39 9.61
CA ALA A 23 -8.41 -11.56 8.45
C ALA A 23 -7.40 -10.41 8.33
N ALA A 24 -6.42 -10.41 9.20
CA ALA A 24 -5.46 -9.33 9.34
C ALA A 24 -4.11 -9.80 8.84
N GLU A 25 -3.86 -9.54 7.57
CA GLU A 25 -2.48 -9.39 7.15
C GLU A 25 -1.89 -8.26 7.98
N PRO A 26 -0.63 -8.37 8.44
CA PRO A 26 0.01 -7.27 9.12
C PRO A 26 0.01 -6.03 8.21
N VAL A 27 -0.24 -4.88 8.78
CA VAL A 27 -0.23 -3.62 8.03
C VAL A 27 1.14 -3.41 7.38
N ILE A 28 2.20 -3.76 8.11
CA ILE A 28 3.56 -3.80 7.58
C ILE A 28 4.16 -5.16 7.93
N ASP A 29 4.62 -5.87 6.91
CA ASP A 29 5.30 -7.15 7.08
C ASP A 29 6.75 -6.91 7.51
N LEU A 30 7.01 -7.01 8.81
CA LEU A 30 8.33 -6.77 9.39
C LEU A 30 9.37 -7.80 8.94
N VAL A 31 8.95 -9.01 8.63
CA VAL A 31 9.86 -10.03 8.09
C VAL A 31 10.35 -9.61 6.71
N HIS A 32 9.43 -9.13 5.87
CA HIS A 32 9.79 -8.62 4.55
C HIS A 32 10.73 -7.41 4.67
N LEU A 33 10.39 -6.45 5.53
CA LEU A 33 11.22 -5.28 5.77
C LEU A 33 12.63 -5.65 6.24
N SER A 34 12.71 -6.60 7.17
CA SER A 34 13.99 -7.10 7.67
C SER A 34 14.84 -7.73 6.56
N LYS A 35 14.20 -8.46 5.65
CA LYS A 35 14.91 -9.03 4.49
C LYS A 35 15.44 -7.95 3.55
N GLN A 36 14.66 -6.89 3.33
CA GLN A 36 15.09 -5.78 2.48
C GLN A 36 16.27 -5.01 3.05
N THR A 37 16.39 -4.96 4.37
CA THR A 37 17.43 -4.20 5.08
C THR A 37 18.56 -5.11 5.59
N LEU A 38 18.49 -6.40 5.34
CA LEU A 38 19.44 -7.40 5.86
C LEU A 38 19.55 -7.36 7.39
N GLY A 39 18.45 -7.02 8.05
CA GLY A 39 18.36 -6.96 9.51
C GLY A 39 18.94 -5.69 10.12
N ASP A 40 19.31 -4.70 9.33
CA ASP A 40 19.84 -3.44 9.83
C ASP A 40 18.70 -2.57 10.37
N ALA A 41 18.60 -2.49 11.71
CA ALA A 41 17.55 -1.74 12.38
C ALA A 41 17.58 -0.23 12.10
N ALA A 42 18.75 0.34 11.94
CA ALA A 42 18.88 1.76 11.61
C ALA A 42 18.36 2.04 10.21
N LEU A 43 18.66 1.16 9.28
CA LEU A 43 18.13 1.26 7.91
C LEU A 43 16.62 1.07 7.86
N GLU A 44 16.09 0.13 8.64
CA GLU A 44 14.63 -0.05 8.76
C GLU A 44 13.94 1.22 9.22
N THR A 45 14.45 1.83 10.26
CA THR A 45 13.94 3.09 10.80
C THR A 45 13.98 4.21 9.75
N GLU A 46 15.08 4.32 9.04
CA GLU A 46 15.22 5.34 7.99
C GLU A 46 14.24 5.13 6.84
N LEU A 47 14.08 3.91 6.38
CA LEU A 47 13.11 3.59 5.32
C LEU A 47 11.69 3.91 5.74
N LEU A 48 11.32 3.60 6.99
CA LEU A 48 9.98 3.91 7.52
C LEU A 48 9.76 5.42 7.62
N ARG A 49 10.77 6.18 8.02
CA ARG A 49 10.67 7.65 8.05
C ARG A 49 10.50 8.25 6.67
N LEU A 50 11.29 7.80 5.72
CA LEU A 50 11.18 8.25 4.34
C LEU A 50 9.81 7.92 3.75
N PHE A 51 9.32 6.72 4.04
CA PHE A 51 7.98 6.33 3.62
C PHE A 51 6.90 7.21 4.27
N GLU A 52 7.03 7.52 5.55
CA GLU A 52 6.06 8.39 6.26
C GLU A 52 5.99 9.78 5.62
N GLU A 53 7.13 10.37 5.30
CA GLU A 53 7.17 11.67 4.62
C GLU A 53 6.48 11.60 3.25
N GLN A 54 6.77 10.56 2.49
CA GLN A 54 6.16 10.33 1.18
C GLN A 54 4.65 10.10 1.31
N ALA A 55 4.25 9.29 2.29
CA ALA A 55 2.85 8.97 2.55
C ALA A 55 2.03 10.21 2.89
N LEU A 56 2.61 11.11 3.68
CA LEU A 56 1.95 12.37 4.01
C LEU A 56 1.71 13.22 2.77
N ALA A 57 2.71 13.34 1.91
CA ALA A 57 2.59 14.07 0.66
C ALA A 57 1.53 13.45 -0.27
N PHE A 58 1.49 12.13 -0.36
CA PHE A 58 0.46 11.43 -1.13
C PHE A 58 -0.94 11.66 -0.57
N ALA A 59 -1.09 11.60 0.75
CA ALA A 59 -2.39 11.82 1.39
C ALA A 59 -2.92 13.23 1.09
N VAL A 60 -2.08 14.23 1.16
CA VAL A 60 -2.45 15.61 0.83
C VAL A 60 -2.95 15.72 -0.61
N ARG A 61 -2.23 15.12 -1.54
CA ARG A 61 -2.58 15.18 -2.96
C ARG A 61 -3.86 14.40 -3.28
N LEU A 62 -4.05 13.25 -2.64
CA LEU A 62 -5.24 12.42 -2.84
C LEU A 62 -6.49 13.05 -2.22
N ARG A 63 -6.34 13.83 -1.15
CA ARG A 63 -7.44 14.55 -0.51
C ARG A 63 -7.79 15.85 -1.20
N ALA A 64 -6.95 16.34 -2.10
CA ALA A 64 -7.22 17.55 -2.84
C ALA A 64 -8.56 17.39 -3.57
N PRO A 65 -9.48 18.37 -3.45
CA PRO A 65 -10.77 18.28 -4.12
C PRO A 65 -10.56 18.20 -5.64
N ALA A 66 -11.43 17.44 -6.29
CA ALA A 66 -11.47 17.45 -7.74
C ALA A 66 -11.74 18.89 -8.22
N PRO A 67 -11.11 19.31 -9.33
CA PRO A 67 -11.36 20.64 -9.85
C PRO A 67 -12.88 20.86 -10.02
N LEU A 68 -13.37 22.00 -9.56
CA LEU A 68 -14.77 22.36 -9.76
C LEU A 68 -15.06 22.36 -11.26
N ALA A 69 -16.02 21.53 -11.67
CA ALA A 69 -16.42 21.44 -13.06
C ALA A 69 -17.04 22.77 -13.52
N PRO A 70 -16.87 23.13 -14.81
CA PRO A 70 -16.23 22.34 -15.85
C PRO A 70 -14.75 22.67 -16.02
N ALA A 71 -13.90 21.77 -15.59
CA ALA A 71 -12.48 21.87 -15.91
C ALA A 71 -12.27 21.55 -17.38
N PRO A 72 -11.33 22.20 -18.08
CA PRO A 72 -10.95 21.82 -19.43
C PRO A 72 -10.55 20.35 -19.49
N LEU A 73 -10.92 19.66 -20.57
CA LEU A 73 -10.57 18.24 -20.77
C LEU A 73 -9.08 17.96 -20.60
N ALA A 74 -8.23 18.88 -21.03
CA ALA A 74 -6.80 18.76 -20.93
C ALA A 74 -6.33 18.75 -19.46
N GLU A 75 -6.93 19.56 -18.61
CA GLU A 75 -6.62 19.59 -17.18
C GLU A 75 -7.10 18.33 -16.49
N THR A 76 -8.29 17.85 -16.83
CA THR A 76 -8.83 16.59 -16.30
C THR A 76 -7.93 15.40 -16.67
N ALA A 77 -7.52 15.32 -17.94
CA ALA A 77 -6.62 14.28 -18.41
C ALA A 77 -5.26 14.33 -17.69
N ARG A 78 -4.75 15.53 -17.47
CA ARG A 78 -3.48 15.73 -16.75
C ARG A 78 -3.61 15.33 -15.29
N ASP A 79 -4.70 15.67 -14.63
CA ASP A 79 -4.96 15.28 -13.25
C ASP A 79 -5.04 13.76 -13.12
N ILE A 80 -5.75 13.10 -14.00
CA ILE A 80 -5.84 11.63 -14.02
C ILE A 80 -4.46 11.02 -14.21
N GLN A 81 -3.67 11.52 -15.14
CA GLN A 81 -2.33 11.02 -15.39
C GLN A 81 -1.41 11.20 -14.17
N GLN A 82 -1.49 12.33 -13.50
CA GLN A 82 -0.73 12.57 -12.28
C GLN A 82 -1.13 11.61 -11.16
N ARG A 83 -2.41 11.32 -11.03
CA ARG A 83 -2.92 10.37 -10.04
C ARG A 83 -2.49 8.94 -10.35
N ILE A 84 -2.44 8.56 -11.61
CA ILE A 84 -1.93 7.26 -12.06
C ILE A 84 -0.46 7.11 -11.65
N VAL A 85 0.37 8.10 -11.94
CA VAL A 85 1.79 8.10 -11.59
C VAL A 85 1.97 8.01 -10.08
N LEU A 86 1.18 8.76 -9.33
CA LEU A 86 1.21 8.78 -7.87
C LEU A 86 0.85 7.41 -7.29
N ALA A 87 -0.22 6.80 -7.78
CA ALA A 87 -0.65 5.47 -7.34
C ALA A 87 0.40 4.40 -7.67
N HIS A 88 0.98 4.47 -8.85
CA HIS A 88 2.03 3.55 -9.27
C HIS A 88 3.27 3.66 -8.38
N THR A 89 3.70 4.86 -8.08
CA THR A 89 4.84 5.13 -7.19
C THR A 89 4.56 4.62 -5.78
N LEU A 90 3.38 4.91 -5.26
CA LEU A 90 2.97 4.46 -3.92
C LEU A 90 2.93 2.94 -3.83
N LYS A 91 2.45 2.27 -4.86
CA LYS A 91 2.45 0.81 -4.94
C LYS A 91 3.87 0.25 -4.77
N GLY A 92 4.82 0.78 -5.51
CA GLY A 92 6.22 0.34 -5.43
C GLY A 92 6.83 0.58 -4.05
N SER A 93 6.65 1.76 -3.51
CA SER A 93 7.15 2.12 -2.18
C SER A 93 6.52 1.27 -1.08
N SER A 94 5.23 1.00 -1.18
CA SER A 94 4.50 0.17 -0.22
C SER A 94 5.01 -1.26 -0.21
N ARG A 95 5.25 -1.83 -1.37
CA ARG A 95 5.83 -3.18 -1.48
C ARG A 95 7.22 -3.24 -0.88
N ALA A 96 8.02 -2.21 -1.06
CA ALA A 96 9.38 -2.17 -0.53
C ALA A 96 9.41 -2.28 1.00
N ILE A 97 8.48 -1.65 1.69
CA ILE A 97 8.42 -1.69 3.16
C ILE A 97 7.54 -2.82 3.72
N GLY A 98 6.93 -3.61 2.86
CA GLY A 98 6.05 -4.70 3.30
C GLY A 98 4.61 -4.28 3.59
N ALA A 99 4.17 -3.12 3.13
CA ALA A 99 2.79 -2.65 3.26
C ALA A 99 1.96 -3.16 2.06
N PHE A 100 1.72 -4.46 2.02
CA PHE A 100 1.12 -5.12 0.86
C PHE A 100 -0.36 -4.77 0.66
N ALA A 101 -1.13 -4.62 1.73
CA ALA A 101 -2.53 -4.21 1.62
C ALA A 101 -2.64 -2.80 1.02
N LEU A 102 -1.74 -1.91 1.40
CA LEU A 102 -1.65 -0.58 0.82
C LEU A 102 -1.25 -0.65 -0.66
N ALA A 103 -0.29 -1.50 -0.99
CA ALA A 103 0.12 -1.72 -2.38
C ALA A 103 -1.04 -2.21 -3.25
N ASP A 104 -1.85 -3.13 -2.73
CA ASP A 104 -3.03 -3.64 -3.42
C ASP A 104 -4.09 -2.55 -3.62
N ALA A 105 -4.31 -1.71 -2.62
CA ALA A 105 -5.22 -0.58 -2.73
C ALA A 105 -4.73 0.44 -3.77
N ALA A 106 -3.44 0.69 -3.82
CA ALA A 106 -2.84 1.58 -4.82
C ALA A 106 -2.97 1.00 -6.24
N GLN A 107 -2.78 -0.32 -6.38
CA GLN A 107 -2.97 -1.00 -7.66
C GLN A 107 -4.43 -0.90 -8.14
N ALA A 108 -5.37 -1.15 -7.25
CA ALA A 108 -6.79 -1.05 -7.58
C ALA A 108 -7.18 0.36 -8.03
N TYR A 109 -6.65 1.37 -7.35
CA TYR A 109 -6.88 2.77 -7.72
C TYR A 109 -6.26 3.10 -9.08
N GLU A 110 -5.03 2.68 -9.32
CA GLU A 110 -4.35 2.85 -10.61
C GLU A 110 -5.16 2.21 -11.75
N ASP A 111 -5.62 0.97 -11.55
CA ASP A 111 -6.39 0.22 -12.53
C ASP A 111 -7.72 0.92 -12.84
N ALA A 112 -8.41 1.42 -11.82
CA ALA A 112 -9.66 2.16 -11.98
C ALA A 112 -9.46 3.45 -12.80
N LEU A 113 -8.38 4.17 -12.52
CA LEU A 113 -8.05 5.39 -13.27
C LEU A 113 -7.72 5.08 -14.74
N ARG A 114 -6.98 4.00 -14.99
CA ARG A 114 -6.61 3.59 -16.35
C ARG A 114 -7.80 3.07 -17.15
N ALA A 115 -8.75 2.43 -16.48
CA ALA A 115 -9.99 1.95 -17.11
C ALA A 115 -10.96 3.08 -17.40
N ASN A 116 -10.67 4.29 -16.93
CA ASN A 116 -11.55 5.45 -17.07
C ASN A 116 -12.95 5.16 -16.52
N ALA A 117 -13.01 4.33 -15.46
CA ALA A 117 -14.26 3.91 -14.84
C ALA A 117 -14.73 5.02 -13.87
N PRO A 118 -15.94 5.55 -14.07
CA PRO A 118 -16.49 6.57 -13.16
C PRO A 118 -17.03 5.99 -11.85
N ASP A 119 -16.68 4.76 -11.54
CA ASP A 119 -17.20 4.00 -10.41
C ASP A 119 -16.57 4.39 -9.07
N ALA A 120 -17.14 3.83 -8.00
CA ALA A 120 -16.64 3.99 -6.63
C ALA A 120 -15.15 3.59 -6.49
N ASP A 121 -14.65 2.74 -7.36
CA ASP A 121 -13.26 2.29 -7.36
C ASP A 121 -12.29 3.38 -7.81
N ALA A 122 -12.75 4.36 -8.58
CA ALA A 122 -11.95 5.53 -8.94
C ALA A 122 -11.87 6.55 -7.81
N SER A 123 -12.58 6.33 -6.70
CA SER A 123 -12.49 7.14 -5.50
C SER A 123 -11.21 6.81 -4.74
N PRO A 124 -10.47 7.81 -4.25
CA PRO A 124 -9.28 7.56 -3.43
C PRO A 124 -9.58 7.07 -2.02
N ARG A 125 -10.84 6.90 -1.66
CA ARG A 125 -11.27 6.60 -0.28
C ARG A 125 -10.61 5.35 0.29
N ARG A 126 -10.65 4.24 -0.45
CA ARG A 126 -10.04 2.98 -0.02
C ARG A 126 -8.52 3.12 0.12
N LEU A 127 -7.90 3.79 -0.84
CA LEU A 127 -6.47 4.04 -0.82
C LEU A 127 -6.07 4.91 0.36
N LEU A 128 -6.83 5.97 0.64
CA LEU A 128 -6.58 6.84 1.78
C LEU A 128 -6.72 6.10 3.11
N ALA A 129 -7.72 5.23 3.24
CA ALA A 129 -7.90 4.43 4.45
C ALA A 129 -6.71 3.48 4.68
N ALA A 130 -6.24 2.82 3.63
CA ALA A 130 -5.07 1.95 3.71
C ALA A 130 -3.80 2.74 4.02
N LEU A 131 -3.66 3.93 3.47
CA LEU A 131 -2.53 4.82 3.72
C LEU A 131 -2.52 5.30 5.17
N ASP A 132 -3.66 5.68 5.72
CA ASP A 132 -3.79 6.09 7.12
C ASP A 132 -3.43 4.93 8.06
N SER A 133 -3.88 3.71 7.76
CA SER A 133 -3.52 2.53 8.55
C SER A 133 -2.03 2.26 8.55
N ALA A 134 -1.38 2.40 7.40
CA ALA A 134 0.07 2.24 7.29
C ALA A 134 0.81 3.29 8.10
N ARG A 135 0.37 4.53 8.05
CA ARG A 135 0.97 5.64 8.81
C ARG A 135 0.82 5.45 10.32
N GLU A 136 -0.34 4.98 10.78
CA GLU A 136 -0.54 4.65 12.19
C GLU A 136 0.42 3.56 12.66
N GLU A 137 0.59 2.52 11.86
CA GLU A 137 1.50 1.43 12.19
C GLU A 137 2.95 1.90 12.23
N ILE A 138 3.37 2.72 11.29
CA ILE A 138 4.71 3.32 11.28
C ILE A 138 4.94 4.14 12.55
N SER A 139 3.95 4.93 12.96
CA SER A 139 4.04 5.71 14.20
C SER A 139 4.27 4.84 15.43
N ARG A 140 3.70 3.63 15.46
CA ARG A 140 3.93 2.68 16.55
C ARG A 140 5.34 2.07 16.51
N LEU A 141 5.89 1.89 15.31
CA LEU A 141 7.19 1.28 15.11
C LEU A 141 8.35 2.26 15.33
N LEU A 142 8.11 3.54 15.19
CA LEU A 142 9.09 4.59 15.42
C LEU A 142 8.98 5.14 16.83
#